data_80c7099d7a36e0d802739043343adb1e
#
_entry.id   80c7099d7a36e0d802739043343adb1e
#
_cell.length_a   1.000
_cell.length_b   1.000
_cell.length_c   1.000
_cell.angle_alpha   90.00
_cell.angle_beta   90.00
_cell.angle_gamma   90.00
#
_symmetry.space_group_name_H-M   'P 1'
#
loop_
_entity.id
_entity.type
_entity.pdbx_description
1 polymer ?
#
loop_
_entity_poly.entity_id
_entity_poly.type
_entity_poly.pdbx_seq_one_letter_code
_entity_poly.pdbx_strand_id
1 'polypeptide(L)'
;MNLDKVYNSIEDVLEVAQSAEGRTVGEFDINNRLESKGNKGGIGQILEEGLFKIAVNSRAEADFVNLGLELKVTAIKENKKNEFSAKERLVLNIINYEEDYKDSFDNSAFWQKNKNLLIVFYLYKDDLDKKEFPIVKSVLHEFDPADLEIIKQDWETIIDKIKQGEAHNISESDTMYLAACTKGVNANSVRKQPFSAIPAKQRAFSLKSSYMTAFARRVIDRQSIPSLFNVDELKSKTALQLLQEKFAPYIGKSVSEIARLMDVPITKNKAFNANLISAVLGVKGTKLESLREFNKANIKFKTIRLEPNGVPREHMSFEQIDFTRWVRDDWEESQVYENFEYTKYLFVVFQYDETATQNKDREPYLKGIMLWNMPEVVIEHELKDLWKTTKLILETGVELKPVHNGVSNNLPGTKFNGVCHIRPKGKDGNDKVVLPDGQEITKQCYWLNREYIAEIVKEL
;
A
#
# COMPACT_ATOMS: atom_id res chain seq x y z
N MET A 1 -8.08 10.65 -39.81
CA MET A 1 -8.60 11.60 -38.79
C MET A 1 -7.43 12.47 -38.37
N ASN A 2 -7.58 13.77 -38.22
CA ASN A 2 -6.48 14.65 -37.77
C ASN A 2 -6.35 14.47 -36.24
N LEU A 3 -5.23 13.93 -35.74
CA LEU A 3 -4.95 13.66 -34.33
C LEU A 3 -4.04 14.74 -33.70
N ASP A 4 -3.96 15.94 -34.35
CA ASP A 4 -3.10 17.02 -33.88
C ASP A 4 -3.93 18.18 -33.33
N LYS A 5 -4.98 17.89 -32.54
CA LYS A 5 -5.79 18.92 -31.90
C LYS A 5 -4.97 19.68 -30.87
N VAL A 6 -4.87 20.99 -31.02
CA VAL A 6 -4.23 21.87 -30.05
C VAL A 6 -5.30 22.52 -29.19
N TYR A 7 -5.12 22.50 -27.89
CA TYR A 7 -5.98 23.13 -26.90
C TYR A 7 -5.35 24.45 -26.44
N ASN A 8 -6.18 25.48 -26.23
CA ASN A 8 -5.70 26.79 -25.84
C ASN A 8 -5.65 27.01 -24.33
N SER A 9 -6.45 26.26 -23.58
CA SER A 9 -6.50 26.35 -22.12
C SER A 9 -6.71 24.99 -21.48
N ILE A 10 -6.41 24.87 -20.17
CA ILE A 10 -6.68 23.69 -19.36
C ILE A 10 -8.19 23.49 -19.22
N GLU A 11 -8.94 24.57 -19.15
CA GLU A 11 -10.41 24.55 -19.08
C GLU A 11 -11.02 23.90 -20.32
N ASP A 12 -10.54 24.20 -21.55
CA ASP A 12 -11.01 23.52 -22.77
C ASP A 12 -10.77 22.02 -22.73
N VAL A 13 -9.62 21.57 -22.19
CA VAL A 13 -9.30 20.16 -22.05
C VAL A 13 -10.23 19.51 -21.02
N LEU A 14 -10.47 20.19 -19.89
CA LEU A 14 -11.34 19.69 -18.83
C LEU A 14 -12.80 19.57 -19.30
N GLU A 15 -13.33 20.54 -20.04
CA GLU A 15 -14.67 20.47 -20.62
C GLU A 15 -14.83 19.26 -21.55
N VAL A 16 -13.85 19.00 -22.41
CA VAL A 16 -13.82 17.82 -23.26
C VAL A 16 -13.80 16.54 -22.43
N ALA A 17 -12.97 16.48 -21.39
CA ALA A 17 -12.90 15.33 -20.51
C ALA A 17 -14.23 15.08 -19.78
N GLN A 18 -14.87 16.12 -19.25
CA GLN A 18 -16.14 16.03 -18.55
C GLN A 18 -17.31 15.66 -19.48
N SER A 19 -17.24 16.01 -20.76
CA SER A 19 -18.26 15.58 -21.76
C SER A 19 -18.32 14.07 -21.96
N ALA A 20 -17.29 13.35 -21.51
CA ALA A 20 -17.24 11.89 -21.55
C ALA A 20 -17.83 11.23 -20.29
N GLU A 21 -18.12 11.99 -19.23
CA GLU A 21 -18.72 11.42 -18.00
C GLU A 21 -20.09 10.80 -18.31
N GLY A 22 -20.32 9.56 -17.83
CA GLY A 22 -21.52 8.78 -18.11
C GLY A 22 -21.51 8.00 -19.42
N ARG A 23 -20.52 8.23 -20.29
CA ARG A 23 -20.34 7.49 -21.55
C ARG A 23 -19.41 6.31 -21.33
N THR A 24 -19.40 5.35 -22.26
CA THR A 24 -18.54 4.17 -22.17
C THR A 24 -17.22 4.34 -22.89
N VAL A 25 -16.19 3.61 -22.46
CA VAL A 25 -14.86 3.64 -23.10
C VAL A 25 -14.97 3.23 -24.57
N GLY A 26 -15.83 2.28 -24.91
CA GLY A 26 -16.02 1.78 -26.28
C GLY A 26 -16.49 2.85 -27.28
N GLU A 27 -17.23 3.88 -26.83
CA GLU A 27 -17.67 4.97 -27.68
C GLU A 27 -16.51 5.82 -28.24
N PHE A 28 -15.36 5.74 -27.62
CA PHE A 28 -14.14 6.46 -28.01
C PHE A 28 -13.12 5.56 -28.72
N ASP A 29 -13.34 4.24 -28.82
CA ASP A 29 -12.41 3.31 -29.44
C ASP A 29 -12.46 3.33 -30.98
N ILE A 30 -12.04 4.45 -31.56
CA ILE A 30 -12.09 4.69 -33.00
C ILE A 30 -11.13 3.81 -33.83
N ASN A 31 -10.12 3.19 -33.17
CA ASN A 31 -9.10 2.37 -33.80
C ASN A 31 -9.18 0.88 -33.40
N ASN A 32 -10.28 0.47 -32.75
CA ASN A 32 -10.49 -0.91 -32.26
C ASN A 32 -9.34 -1.46 -31.42
N ARG A 33 -8.76 -0.62 -30.55
CA ARG A 33 -7.62 -0.99 -29.70
C ARG A 33 -7.99 -2.05 -28.66
N LEU A 34 -9.25 -2.13 -28.25
CA LEU A 34 -9.75 -3.13 -27.29
C LEU A 34 -9.77 -4.56 -27.86
N GLU A 35 -9.75 -4.72 -29.17
CA GLU A 35 -9.68 -6.03 -29.82
C GLU A 35 -8.28 -6.61 -29.84
N SER A 36 -7.24 -5.79 -29.59
CA SER A 36 -5.84 -6.22 -29.57
C SER A 36 -5.50 -6.92 -28.25
N LYS A 37 -5.29 -8.25 -28.30
CA LYS A 37 -4.84 -9.06 -27.16
C LYS A 37 -3.45 -8.59 -26.71
N GLY A 38 -3.33 -8.08 -25.47
CA GLY A 38 -2.05 -7.73 -24.83
C GLY A 38 -1.75 -6.24 -24.69
N ASN A 39 -2.60 -5.34 -25.16
CA ASN A 39 -2.45 -3.90 -24.95
C ASN A 39 -2.88 -3.50 -23.52
N LYS A 40 -1.92 -3.51 -22.56
CA LYS A 40 -2.17 -3.11 -21.16
C LYS A 40 -2.46 -1.59 -20.98
N GLY A 41 -2.06 -0.75 -21.95
CA GLY A 41 -2.29 0.71 -21.93
C GLY A 41 -3.49 1.18 -22.76
N GLY A 42 -4.31 0.25 -23.28
CA GLY A 42 -5.29 0.54 -24.31
C GLY A 42 -6.30 1.62 -23.99
N ILE A 43 -6.84 1.69 -22.77
CA ILE A 43 -7.90 2.66 -22.41
C ILE A 43 -7.35 4.11 -22.42
N GLY A 44 -6.13 4.36 -21.93
CA GLY A 44 -5.49 5.67 -22.02
C GLY A 44 -5.37 6.14 -23.48
N GLN A 45 -4.79 5.28 -24.32
CA GLN A 45 -4.62 5.55 -25.75
C GLN A 45 -5.94 5.77 -26.48
N ILE A 46 -7.01 5.05 -26.11
CA ILE A 46 -8.34 5.23 -26.65
C ILE A 46 -8.86 6.65 -26.38
N LEU A 47 -8.69 7.15 -25.16
CA LEU A 47 -9.12 8.51 -24.83
C LEU A 47 -8.23 9.57 -25.45
N GLU A 48 -6.92 9.38 -25.51
CA GLU A 48 -6.02 10.29 -26.24
C GLU A 48 -6.49 10.47 -27.68
N GLU A 49 -6.71 9.38 -28.43
CA GLU A 49 -7.11 9.45 -29.85
C GLU A 49 -8.59 9.76 -30.03
N GLY A 50 -9.46 9.05 -29.30
CA GLY A 50 -10.90 9.08 -29.54
C GLY A 50 -11.61 10.26 -28.92
N LEU A 51 -11.21 10.68 -27.73
CA LEU A 51 -11.80 11.82 -27.02
C LEU A 51 -11.03 13.11 -27.28
N PHE A 52 -9.74 13.12 -26.99
CA PHE A 52 -8.92 14.33 -27.06
C PHE A 52 -8.37 14.62 -28.45
N LYS A 53 -8.37 13.67 -29.39
CA LYS A 53 -7.84 13.81 -30.75
C LYS A 53 -6.36 14.20 -30.78
N ILE A 54 -5.57 13.67 -29.85
CA ILE A 54 -4.13 13.81 -29.79
C ILE A 54 -3.45 12.48 -30.17
N ALA A 55 -2.25 12.56 -30.74
CA ALA A 55 -1.52 11.37 -31.15
C ALA A 55 -0.88 10.70 -29.94
N VAL A 56 -1.05 9.37 -29.82
CA VAL A 56 -0.34 8.56 -28.84
C VAL A 56 1.16 8.64 -29.08
N ASN A 57 1.90 8.97 -28.04
CA ASN A 57 3.34 9.08 -28.10
C ASN A 57 4.01 8.53 -26.81
N SER A 58 5.34 8.35 -26.87
CA SER A 58 6.16 7.90 -25.73
C SER A 58 7.15 8.96 -25.26
N ARG A 59 6.85 10.25 -25.51
CA ARG A 59 7.74 11.35 -25.14
C ARG A 59 7.85 11.54 -23.64
N ALA A 60 8.95 12.15 -23.21
CA ALA A 60 9.14 12.52 -21.81
C ALA A 60 8.26 13.71 -21.38
N GLU A 61 7.74 14.47 -22.33
CA GLU A 61 6.88 15.64 -22.12
C GLU A 61 5.46 15.24 -21.74
N ALA A 62 4.69 16.19 -21.19
CA ALA A 62 3.27 16.02 -20.88
C ALA A 62 2.43 15.86 -22.17
N ASP A 63 1.28 15.21 -22.10
CA ASP A 63 0.42 14.93 -23.28
C ASP A 63 -0.10 16.21 -23.94
N PHE A 64 -0.44 17.22 -23.15
CA PHE A 64 -0.79 18.56 -23.61
C PHE A 64 0.40 19.50 -23.38
N VAL A 65 1.42 19.40 -24.26
CA VAL A 65 2.73 20.02 -24.10
C VAL A 65 2.64 21.54 -23.83
N ASN A 66 1.84 22.26 -24.64
CA ASN A 66 1.69 23.70 -24.51
C ASN A 66 1.00 24.15 -23.22
N LEU A 67 0.31 23.25 -22.53
CA LEU A 67 -0.38 23.52 -21.26
C LEU A 67 0.38 22.93 -20.06
N GLY A 68 1.39 22.11 -20.28
CA GLY A 68 2.09 21.38 -19.22
C GLY A 68 1.15 20.46 -18.43
N LEU A 69 0.18 19.85 -19.10
CA LEU A 69 -0.86 19.02 -18.51
C LEU A 69 -0.70 17.58 -19.00
N GLU A 70 -0.55 16.66 -18.08
CA GLU A 70 -0.47 15.20 -18.34
C GLU A 70 -1.84 14.54 -18.17
N LEU A 71 -2.22 13.69 -19.11
CA LEU A 71 -3.42 12.85 -19.00
C LEU A 71 -3.12 11.53 -18.30
N LYS A 72 -3.95 11.20 -17.33
CA LYS A 72 -3.94 9.89 -16.68
C LYS A 72 -5.33 9.28 -16.68
N VAL A 73 -5.43 8.05 -17.13
CA VAL A 73 -6.68 7.28 -17.13
C VAL A 73 -6.53 6.10 -16.19
N THR A 74 -7.43 5.96 -15.23
CA THR A 74 -7.30 4.94 -14.18
C THR A 74 -8.64 4.34 -13.78
N ALA A 75 -8.58 3.07 -13.36
CA ALA A 75 -9.75 2.31 -12.95
C ALA A 75 -10.10 2.53 -11.48
N ILE A 76 -11.38 2.64 -11.20
CA ILE A 76 -11.94 2.49 -9.86
C ILE A 76 -12.85 1.28 -9.80
N LYS A 77 -12.99 0.69 -8.61
CA LYS A 77 -13.95 -0.36 -8.28
C LYS A 77 -14.94 0.16 -7.24
N GLU A 78 -16.15 -0.33 -7.29
CA GLU A 78 -17.16 -0.10 -6.26
C GLU A 78 -17.24 -1.33 -5.35
N ASN A 79 -17.17 -1.13 -4.04
CA ASN A 79 -17.30 -2.20 -3.06
C ASN A 79 -18.78 -2.45 -2.71
N LYS A 80 -19.07 -3.50 -1.92
CA LYS A 80 -20.41 -3.85 -1.47
C LYS A 80 -21.13 -2.77 -0.65
N LYS A 81 -20.43 -1.71 -0.23
CA LYS A 81 -20.98 -0.57 0.52
C LYS A 81 -21.17 0.66 -0.37
N ASN A 82 -21.05 0.49 -1.69
CA ASN A 82 -21.07 1.57 -2.68
C ASN A 82 -19.99 2.64 -2.46
N GLU A 83 -18.83 2.24 -1.92
CA GLU A 83 -17.68 3.11 -1.77
C GLU A 83 -16.67 2.82 -2.89
N PHE A 84 -16.10 3.86 -3.47
CA PHE A 84 -15.07 3.72 -4.50
C PHE A 84 -13.70 3.42 -3.91
N SER A 85 -12.94 2.62 -4.65
CA SER A 85 -11.52 2.39 -4.40
C SER A 85 -10.76 2.34 -5.73
N ALA A 86 -9.53 2.81 -5.76
CA ALA A 86 -8.68 2.63 -6.93
C ALA A 86 -8.42 1.12 -7.14
N LYS A 87 -8.52 0.69 -8.38
CA LYS A 87 -8.22 -0.71 -8.75
C LYS A 87 -6.72 -0.98 -8.65
N GLU A 88 -5.92 0.02 -8.98
CA GLU A 88 -4.46 -0.08 -9.06
C GLU A 88 -3.80 1.26 -8.71
N ARG A 89 -2.48 1.27 -8.59
CA ARG A 89 -1.66 2.47 -8.46
C ARG A 89 -1.72 3.31 -9.73
N LEU A 90 -1.49 4.61 -9.62
CA LEU A 90 -1.37 5.49 -10.79
C LEU A 90 0.10 5.59 -11.19
N VAL A 91 0.47 4.90 -12.26
CA VAL A 91 1.84 4.97 -12.82
C VAL A 91 2.06 6.32 -13.50
N LEU A 92 3.18 6.98 -13.17
CA LEU A 92 3.55 8.28 -13.69
C LEU A 92 4.61 8.16 -14.78
N ASN A 93 5.88 8.14 -14.45
CA ASN A 93 6.97 8.01 -15.40
C ASN A 93 8.03 7.01 -14.93
N ILE A 94 8.75 6.43 -15.88
CA ILE A 94 9.86 5.50 -15.61
C ILE A 94 10.95 6.23 -14.84
N ILE A 95 11.53 5.56 -13.84
CA ILE A 95 12.70 6.05 -13.12
C ILE A 95 13.95 5.80 -13.99
N ASN A 96 14.66 6.85 -14.29
CA ASN A 96 15.95 6.78 -14.95
C ASN A 96 17.06 6.84 -13.90
N TYR A 97 17.57 5.69 -13.46
CA TYR A 97 18.60 5.61 -12.42
C TYR A 97 19.88 6.38 -12.75
N GLU A 98 20.21 6.57 -14.04
CA GLU A 98 21.43 7.26 -14.47
C GLU A 98 21.27 8.79 -14.55
N GLU A 99 20.03 9.31 -14.52
CA GLU A 99 19.76 10.74 -14.69
C GLU A 99 19.01 11.38 -13.51
N ASP A 100 17.96 10.73 -12.98
CA ASP A 100 17.03 11.37 -12.03
C ASP A 100 17.70 11.85 -10.73
N TYR A 101 18.82 11.25 -10.34
CA TYR A 101 19.56 11.64 -9.11
C TYR A 101 20.35 12.96 -9.26
N LYS A 102 20.48 13.49 -10.46
CA LYS A 102 21.28 14.70 -10.75
C LYS A 102 20.52 15.99 -10.45
N ASP A 103 19.19 15.92 -10.48
CA ASP A 103 18.31 17.08 -10.31
C ASP A 103 17.80 17.20 -8.87
N SER A 104 17.29 18.38 -8.53
CA SER A 104 16.43 18.60 -7.37
C SER A 104 14.99 18.25 -7.74
N PHE A 105 14.13 18.02 -6.73
CA PHE A 105 12.71 17.70 -6.97
C PHE A 105 12.06 18.69 -7.94
N ASP A 106 12.20 19.98 -7.69
CA ASP A 106 11.52 21.03 -8.47
C ASP A 106 11.98 21.09 -9.93
N ASN A 107 13.20 20.66 -10.23
CA ASN A 107 13.79 20.61 -11.58
C ASN A 107 13.72 19.22 -12.21
N SER A 108 13.28 18.20 -11.47
CA SER A 108 13.24 16.82 -11.94
C SER A 108 12.29 16.63 -13.12
N ALA A 109 12.64 15.72 -14.03
CA ALA A 109 11.75 15.29 -15.10
C ALA A 109 10.42 14.72 -14.54
N PHE A 110 10.46 14.09 -13.37
CA PHE A 110 9.28 13.65 -12.65
C PHE A 110 8.31 14.82 -12.40
N TRP A 111 8.76 15.88 -11.73
CA TRP A 111 7.91 17.00 -11.35
C TRP A 111 7.44 17.81 -12.56
N GLN A 112 8.33 18.08 -13.50
CA GLN A 112 7.98 18.83 -14.71
C GLN A 112 6.85 18.18 -15.52
N LYS A 113 6.82 16.84 -15.57
CA LYS A 113 5.77 16.10 -16.27
C LYS A 113 4.48 15.98 -15.47
N ASN A 114 4.56 15.80 -14.15
CA ASN A 114 3.42 15.34 -13.34
C ASN A 114 2.83 16.41 -12.40
N LYS A 115 3.34 17.65 -12.40
CA LYS A 115 2.82 18.72 -11.53
C LYS A 115 1.35 19.07 -11.78
N ASN A 116 0.88 18.91 -13.00
CA ASN A 116 -0.52 19.13 -13.38
C ASN A 116 -1.04 17.86 -14.06
N LEU A 117 -2.02 17.21 -13.45
CA LEU A 117 -2.61 15.98 -13.99
C LEU A 117 -4.09 16.19 -14.30
N LEU A 118 -4.52 15.76 -15.47
CA LEU A 118 -5.92 15.49 -15.75
C LEU A 118 -6.18 14.01 -15.52
N ILE A 119 -6.99 13.67 -14.51
CA ILE A 119 -7.32 12.28 -14.19
C ILE A 119 -8.72 11.95 -14.65
N VAL A 120 -8.84 10.91 -15.47
CA VAL A 120 -10.11 10.34 -15.92
C VAL A 120 -10.30 9.00 -15.25
N PHE A 121 -11.36 8.89 -14.43
CA PHE A 121 -11.74 7.67 -13.75
C PHE A 121 -12.79 6.91 -14.57
N TYR A 122 -12.56 5.62 -14.80
CA TYR A 122 -13.57 4.70 -15.31
C TYR A 122 -13.89 3.60 -14.29
N LEU A 123 -15.14 3.12 -14.29
CA LEU A 123 -15.57 2.06 -13.38
C LEU A 123 -15.28 0.70 -13.97
N TYR A 124 -14.38 -0.03 -13.36
CA TYR A 124 -14.10 -1.41 -13.67
C TYR A 124 -15.14 -2.34 -13.01
N LYS A 125 -15.69 -3.26 -13.78
CA LYS A 125 -16.55 -4.36 -13.31
C LYS A 125 -16.10 -5.67 -13.91
N ASP A 126 -16.01 -6.72 -13.10
CA ASP A 126 -15.50 -8.03 -13.52
C ASP A 126 -16.43 -8.73 -14.54
N ASP A 127 -17.72 -8.39 -14.56
CA ASP A 127 -18.78 -8.94 -15.40
C ASP A 127 -19.03 -8.17 -16.71
N LEU A 128 -18.35 -7.06 -16.94
CA LEU A 128 -18.50 -6.23 -18.14
C LEU A 128 -17.30 -6.37 -19.10
N ASP A 129 -17.59 -6.27 -20.41
CA ASP A 129 -16.53 -6.06 -21.40
C ASP A 129 -15.89 -4.67 -21.19
N LYS A 130 -14.59 -4.55 -21.50
CA LYS A 130 -13.88 -3.26 -21.38
C LYS A 130 -14.52 -2.12 -22.18
N LYS A 131 -15.22 -2.44 -23.29
CA LYS A 131 -15.98 -1.47 -24.09
C LYS A 131 -17.13 -0.83 -23.31
N GLU A 132 -17.68 -1.56 -22.35
CA GLU A 132 -18.86 -1.14 -21.55
C GLU A 132 -18.46 -0.39 -20.26
N PHE A 133 -17.16 -0.26 -19.93
CA PHE A 133 -16.74 0.46 -18.73
C PHE A 133 -17.15 1.93 -18.81
N PRO A 134 -18.00 2.42 -17.89
CA PRO A 134 -18.42 3.83 -17.90
C PRO A 134 -17.29 4.72 -17.37
N ILE A 135 -17.15 5.89 -18.00
CA ILE A 135 -16.35 7.00 -17.48
C ILE A 135 -17.15 7.68 -16.37
N VAL A 136 -16.59 7.73 -15.17
CA VAL A 136 -17.31 8.18 -13.97
C VAL A 136 -17.00 9.64 -13.65
N LYS A 137 -15.72 10.02 -13.72
CA LYS A 137 -15.30 11.35 -13.33
C LYS A 137 -14.03 11.77 -14.06
N SER A 138 -14.00 13.03 -14.48
CA SER A 138 -12.81 13.69 -15.04
C SER A 138 -12.49 14.93 -14.19
N VAL A 139 -11.26 15.05 -13.71
CA VAL A 139 -10.89 16.10 -12.75
C VAL A 139 -9.42 16.47 -12.88
N LEU A 140 -9.13 17.75 -12.70
CA LEU A 140 -7.76 18.20 -12.49
C LEU A 140 -7.30 17.78 -11.10
N HIS A 141 -6.12 17.17 -11.03
CA HIS A 141 -5.47 16.85 -9.79
C HIS A 141 -4.40 17.89 -9.50
N GLU A 142 -4.68 18.71 -8.52
CA GLU A 142 -3.70 19.59 -7.88
C GLU A 142 -3.25 18.92 -6.58
N PHE A 143 -1.94 18.86 -6.40
CA PHE A 143 -1.39 18.32 -5.15
C PHE A 143 -1.69 19.27 -3.99
N ASP A 144 -2.40 18.76 -2.99
CA ASP A 144 -2.56 19.46 -1.73
C ASP A 144 -1.17 19.80 -1.15
N PRO A 145 -0.94 21.01 -0.61
CA PRO A 145 0.39 21.39 -0.14
C PRO A 145 1.02 20.43 0.87
N ALA A 146 0.23 19.84 1.77
CA ALA A 146 0.74 18.85 2.73
C ALA A 146 1.10 17.52 2.04
N ASP A 147 0.30 17.11 1.05
CA ASP A 147 0.63 15.91 0.25
C ASP A 147 1.91 16.13 -0.56
N LEU A 148 2.09 17.33 -1.11
CA LEU A 148 3.28 17.66 -1.89
C LEU A 148 4.57 17.56 -1.08
N GLU A 149 4.56 18.03 0.18
CA GLU A 149 5.73 17.88 1.06
C GLU A 149 6.07 16.40 1.31
N ILE A 150 5.06 15.55 1.53
CA ILE A 150 5.28 14.11 1.69
C ILE A 150 5.79 13.48 0.37
N ILE A 151 5.25 13.87 -0.78
CA ILE A 151 5.69 13.39 -2.09
C ILE A 151 7.15 13.80 -2.39
N LYS A 152 7.56 15.02 -1.98
CA LYS A 152 8.97 15.45 -2.08
C LYS A 152 9.88 14.56 -1.23
N GLN A 153 9.52 14.31 0.03
CA GLN A 153 10.26 13.41 0.93
C GLN A 153 10.34 11.98 0.37
N ASP A 154 9.25 11.49 -0.22
CA ASP A 154 9.20 10.18 -0.88
C ASP A 154 10.14 10.12 -2.09
N TRP A 155 10.12 11.15 -2.93
CA TRP A 155 11.01 11.27 -4.08
C TRP A 155 12.48 11.29 -3.63
N GLU A 156 12.82 12.11 -2.63
CA GLU A 156 14.16 12.18 -2.05
C GLU A 156 14.61 10.82 -1.49
N THR A 157 13.72 10.09 -0.81
CA THR A 157 14.01 8.73 -0.30
C THR A 157 14.41 7.77 -1.42
N ILE A 158 13.70 7.82 -2.57
CA ILE A 158 14.03 7.00 -3.75
C ILE A 158 15.37 7.44 -4.35
N ILE A 159 15.57 8.74 -4.51
CA ILE A 159 16.79 9.30 -5.09
C ILE A 159 18.00 9.03 -4.21
N ASP A 160 17.86 9.09 -2.90
CA ASP A 160 18.97 8.81 -1.97
C ASP A 160 19.40 7.34 -2.04
N LYS A 161 18.49 6.40 -2.17
CA LYS A 161 18.83 4.99 -2.43
C LYS A 161 19.61 4.82 -3.75
N ILE A 162 19.25 5.57 -4.80
CA ILE A 162 19.99 5.56 -6.06
C ILE A 162 21.41 6.11 -5.85
N LYS A 163 21.56 7.25 -5.14
CA LYS A 163 22.87 7.86 -4.83
C LYS A 163 23.77 6.97 -3.97
N GLN A 164 23.17 6.13 -3.12
CA GLN A 164 23.88 5.16 -2.28
C GLN A 164 24.26 3.88 -3.03
N GLY A 165 23.85 3.73 -4.30
CA GLY A 165 24.05 2.49 -5.09
C GLY A 165 23.13 1.36 -4.66
N GLU A 166 22.02 1.68 -4.01
CA GLU A 166 21.04 0.74 -3.45
C GLU A 166 19.72 0.71 -4.20
N ALA A 167 19.70 1.12 -5.48
CA ALA A 167 18.47 1.09 -6.27
C ALA A 167 17.86 -0.32 -6.41
N HIS A 168 18.68 -1.36 -6.26
CA HIS A 168 18.21 -2.76 -6.24
C HIS A 168 17.44 -3.12 -4.96
N ASN A 169 17.54 -2.33 -3.89
CA ASN A 169 16.83 -2.48 -2.61
C ASN A 169 15.59 -1.56 -2.50
N ILE A 170 15.22 -0.86 -3.57
CA ILE A 170 14.01 -0.03 -3.56
C ILE A 170 12.77 -0.93 -3.54
N SER A 171 11.85 -0.62 -2.60
CA SER A 171 10.53 -1.24 -2.47
C SER A 171 9.43 -0.17 -2.53
N GLU A 172 8.21 -0.54 -2.91
CA GLU A 172 7.05 0.38 -2.89
C GLU A 172 6.72 0.87 -1.49
N SER A 173 7.00 0.08 -0.50
CA SER A 173 6.71 0.40 0.91
C SER A 173 7.77 1.29 1.57
N ASP A 174 8.88 1.61 0.92
CA ASP A 174 9.87 2.58 1.46
C ASP A 174 9.27 3.96 1.72
N THR A 175 8.29 4.34 0.92
CA THR A 175 7.71 5.69 0.83
C THR A 175 6.27 5.73 1.33
N MET A 176 5.68 6.93 1.42
CA MET A 176 4.33 7.14 1.94
C MET A 176 3.28 7.21 0.83
N TYR A 177 3.40 8.15 -0.11
CA TYR A 177 2.42 8.44 -1.17
C TYR A 177 2.93 8.14 -2.56
N LEU A 178 4.16 8.60 -2.86
CA LEU A 178 4.86 8.33 -4.11
C LEU A 178 5.69 7.06 -3.94
N ALA A 179 5.47 6.08 -4.79
CA ALA A 179 6.19 4.82 -4.74
C ALA A 179 7.01 4.57 -6.01
N ALA A 180 7.97 3.67 -5.92
CA ALA A 180 8.75 3.16 -7.04
C ALA A 180 8.25 1.76 -7.43
N CYS A 181 7.19 1.69 -8.23
CA CYS A 181 6.59 0.42 -8.64
C CYS A 181 7.42 -0.31 -9.71
N THR A 182 7.40 -1.63 -9.70
CA THR A 182 8.02 -2.44 -10.76
C THR A 182 7.33 -2.20 -12.11
N LYS A 183 8.11 -2.03 -13.19
CA LYS A 183 7.61 -1.72 -14.54
C LYS A 183 8.37 -2.55 -15.61
N GLY A 184 8.47 -3.82 -15.40
CA GLY A 184 9.10 -4.74 -16.34
C GLY A 184 8.10 -5.71 -16.97
N VAL A 185 8.48 -6.34 -18.06
CA VAL A 185 7.68 -7.40 -18.68
C VAL A 185 7.72 -8.67 -17.81
N ASN A 186 8.83 -8.87 -17.10
CA ASN A 186 9.04 -10.00 -16.18
C ASN A 186 10.13 -9.66 -15.16
N ALA A 187 10.41 -10.57 -14.24
CA ALA A 187 11.41 -10.43 -13.17
C ALA A 187 12.84 -10.13 -13.67
N ASN A 188 13.15 -10.43 -14.93
CA ASN A 188 14.46 -10.18 -15.54
C ASN A 188 14.60 -8.76 -16.15
N SER A 189 13.54 -7.94 -16.07
CA SER A 189 13.56 -6.56 -16.53
C SER A 189 14.34 -5.69 -15.56
N VAL A 190 15.67 -5.64 -15.75
CA VAL A 190 16.59 -4.87 -14.90
C VAL A 190 17.27 -3.74 -15.68
N ARG A 191 17.77 -2.75 -14.95
CA ARG A 191 18.51 -1.58 -15.44
C ARG A 191 19.82 -1.44 -14.68
N LYS A 192 20.81 -0.87 -15.34
CA LYS A 192 22.02 -0.40 -14.67
C LYS A 192 21.66 0.72 -13.70
N GLN A 193 22.43 0.83 -12.65
CA GLN A 193 22.34 1.93 -11.71
C GLN A 193 23.71 2.57 -11.51
N PRO A 194 23.80 3.86 -11.17
CA PRO A 194 25.07 4.48 -10.78
C PRO A 194 25.50 3.91 -9.44
N PHE A 195 26.81 3.99 -9.17
CA PHE A 195 27.43 3.67 -7.86
C PHE A 195 27.30 2.20 -7.39
N SER A 196 26.79 1.28 -8.23
CA SER A 196 26.75 -0.15 -7.93
C SER A 196 26.83 -1.01 -9.21
N ALA A 197 27.52 -2.14 -9.12
CA ALA A 197 27.54 -3.14 -10.20
C ALA A 197 26.28 -4.03 -10.21
N ILE A 198 25.48 -4.02 -9.13
CA ILE A 198 24.26 -4.82 -9.02
C ILE A 198 23.16 -4.13 -9.83
N PRO A 199 22.56 -4.79 -10.83
CA PRO A 199 21.46 -4.20 -11.59
C PRO A 199 20.21 -4.09 -10.72
N ALA A 200 19.43 -3.03 -10.92
CA ALA A 200 18.17 -2.81 -10.22
C ALA A 200 16.97 -3.19 -11.11
N LYS A 201 15.85 -3.62 -10.52
CA LYS A 201 14.59 -3.83 -11.24
C LYS A 201 14.18 -2.54 -11.95
N GLN A 202 13.64 -2.64 -13.16
CA GLN A 202 13.05 -1.48 -13.84
C GLN A 202 11.82 -1.02 -13.06
N ARG A 203 11.82 0.25 -12.62
CA ARG A 203 10.74 0.85 -11.82
C ARG A 203 10.22 2.14 -12.46
N ALA A 204 9.03 2.51 -12.05
CA ALA A 204 8.40 3.80 -12.38
C ALA A 204 7.94 4.48 -11.09
N PHE A 205 7.96 5.81 -11.08
CA PHE A 205 7.23 6.57 -10.07
C PHE A 205 5.73 6.32 -10.22
N SER A 206 5.05 6.15 -9.10
CA SER A 206 3.59 5.93 -9.08
C SER A 206 2.97 6.50 -7.81
N LEU A 207 1.74 7.02 -7.91
CA LEU A 207 0.94 7.28 -6.71
C LEU A 207 0.31 5.97 -6.24
N LYS A 208 0.42 5.67 -4.96
CA LYS A 208 -0.10 4.42 -4.38
C LYS A 208 -1.61 4.28 -4.60
N SER A 209 -2.09 3.05 -4.72
CA SER A 209 -3.53 2.78 -4.85
C SER A 209 -4.36 3.32 -3.68
N SER A 210 -3.81 3.33 -2.48
CA SER A 210 -4.41 3.93 -1.29
C SER A 210 -4.54 5.45 -1.40
N TYR A 211 -3.51 6.14 -1.91
CA TYR A 211 -3.57 7.57 -2.21
C TYR A 211 -4.66 7.86 -3.24
N MET A 212 -4.67 7.10 -4.34
CA MET A 212 -5.68 7.24 -5.40
C MET A 212 -7.09 6.91 -4.92
N THR A 213 -7.25 5.96 -4.01
CA THR A 213 -8.53 5.65 -3.35
C THR A 213 -9.04 6.85 -2.54
N ALA A 214 -8.17 7.45 -1.73
CA ALA A 214 -8.53 8.64 -0.95
C ALA A 214 -8.88 9.83 -1.87
N PHE A 215 -8.13 9.99 -2.97
CA PHE A 215 -8.40 11.02 -3.97
C PHE A 215 -9.75 10.79 -4.67
N ALA A 216 -10.03 9.57 -5.16
CA ALA A 216 -11.29 9.22 -5.80
C ALA A 216 -12.49 9.49 -4.87
N ARG A 217 -12.43 9.07 -3.61
CA ARG A 217 -13.47 9.33 -2.61
C ARG A 217 -13.68 10.82 -2.34
N ARG A 218 -12.60 11.60 -2.31
CA ARG A 218 -12.70 13.05 -2.16
C ARG A 218 -13.46 13.71 -3.31
N VAL A 219 -13.15 13.32 -4.56
CA VAL A 219 -13.69 14.01 -5.76
C VAL A 219 -15.04 13.44 -6.22
N ILE A 220 -15.33 12.18 -5.96
CA ILE A 220 -16.58 11.52 -6.35
C ILE A 220 -17.57 11.52 -5.18
N ASP A 221 -17.16 11.04 -4.00
CA ASP A 221 -18.03 10.90 -2.81
C ASP A 221 -18.02 12.15 -1.92
N ARG A 222 -17.19 13.15 -2.21
CA ARG A 222 -17.00 14.39 -1.42
C ARG A 222 -16.62 14.13 0.04
N GLN A 223 -15.91 13.06 0.31
CA GLN A 223 -15.46 12.70 1.66
C GLN A 223 -14.29 13.60 2.09
N SER A 224 -14.38 14.16 3.30
CA SER A 224 -13.27 14.86 3.95
C SER A 224 -12.61 13.92 4.97
N ILE A 225 -11.29 13.86 4.96
CA ILE A 225 -10.49 13.01 5.85
C ILE A 225 -9.65 13.93 6.75
N PRO A 226 -9.71 13.77 8.11
CA PRO A 226 -8.92 14.58 9.03
C PRO A 226 -7.43 14.29 8.86
N SER A 227 -6.61 15.34 8.85
CA SER A 227 -5.15 15.29 8.80
C SER A 227 -4.55 15.24 10.21
N LEU A 228 -3.44 14.52 10.35
CA LEU A 228 -2.65 14.42 11.58
C LEU A 228 -1.57 15.51 11.67
N PHE A 229 -1.07 15.98 10.54
CA PHE A 229 0.02 16.95 10.44
C PHE A 229 -0.43 18.18 9.63
N ASN A 230 0.18 19.31 9.92
CA ASN A 230 0.02 20.52 9.11
C ASN A 230 1.20 20.67 8.13
N VAL A 231 1.02 21.57 7.14
CA VAL A 231 2.00 21.80 6.08
C VAL A 231 3.34 22.30 6.63
N ASP A 232 3.31 23.20 7.63
CA ASP A 232 4.54 23.82 8.12
C ASP A 232 5.40 22.83 8.92
N GLU A 233 4.77 21.88 9.59
CA GLU A 233 5.51 20.77 10.23
C GLU A 233 6.18 19.89 9.17
N LEU A 234 5.48 19.54 8.10
CA LEU A 234 5.98 18.66 7.04
C LEU A 234 7.10 19.27 6.20
N LYS A 235 7.19 20.61 6.11
CA LYS A 235 8.33 21.30 5.45
C LYS A 235 9.67 21.06 6.12
N SER A 236 9.69 20.79 7.41
CA SER A 236 10.90 20.68 8.22
C SER A 236 11.16 19.28 8.79
N LYS A 237 10.14 18.42 8.80
CA LYS A 237 10.19 17.10 9.44
C LYS A 237 9.46 16.05 8.62
N THR A 238 9.98 14.83 8.65
CA THR A 238 9.27 13.70 8.05
C THR A 238 8.06 13.27 8.88
N ALA A 239 7.11 12.57 8.27
CA ALA A 239 5.96 12.00 8.99
C ALA A 239 6.39 11.09 10.16
N LEU A 240 7.50 10.32 10.01
CA LEU A 240 8.05 9.51 11.10
C LEU A 240 8.56 10.38 12.26
N GLN A 241 9.33 11.44 11.97
CA GLN A 241 9.82 12.35 13.00
C GLN A 241 8.67 12.99 13.77
N LEU A 242 7.62 13.43 13.09
CA LEU A 242 6.43 14.00 13.72
C LEU A 242 5.68 12.97 14.58
N LEU A 243 5.57 11.72 14.14
CA LEU A 243 5.04 10.64 14.97
C LEU A 243 5.91 10.42 16.21
N GLN A 244 7.24 10.34 16.05
CA GLN A 244 8.16 10.15 17.17
C GLN A 244 8.05 11.27 18.20
N GLU A 245 7.92 12.53 17.79
CA GLU A 245 7.72 13.66 18.69
C GLU A 245 6.42 13.56 19.48
N LYS A 246 5.33 13.08 18.87
CA LYS A 246 4.06 12.85 19.59
C LYS A 246 4.17 11.76 20.64
N PHE A 247 5.00 10.74 20.44
CA PHE A 247 5.20 9.64 21.38
C PHE A 247 6.31 9.90 22.40
N ALA A 248 7.27 10.77 22.11
CA ALA A 248 8.44 11.04 22.95
C ALA A 248 8.11 11.33 24.44
N PRO A 249 7.06 12.13 24.79
CA PRO A 249 6.71 12.40 26.20
C PRO A 249 6.25 11.17 26.99
N TYR A 250 5.94 10.06 26.30
CA TYR A 250 5.37 8.85 26.88
C TYR A 250 6.33 7.67 26.91
N ILE A 251 7.50 7.79 26.31
CA ILE A 251 8.54 6.75 26.35
C ILE A 251 8.96 6.51 27.80
N GLY A 252 9.06 5.25 28.21
CA GLY A 252 9.35 4.82 29.57
C GLY A 252 8.16 4.88 30.54
N LYS A 253 6.97 5.35 30.11
CA LYS A 253 5.76 5.33 30.94
C LYS A 253 4.98 4.05 30.77
N SER A 254 4.35 3.57 31.84
CA SER A 254 3.48 2.42 31.81
C SER A 254 2.18 2.71 31.05
N VAL A 255 1.51 1.67 30.58
CA VAL A 255 0.20 1.77 29.90
C VAL A 255 -0.82 2.51 30.77
N SER A 256 -0.84 2.25 32.10
CA SER A 256 -1.77 2.91 33.02
C SER A 256 -1.45 4.40 33.22
N GLU A 257 -0.16 4.77 33.28
CA GLU A 257 0.27 6.17 33.34
C GLU A 257 -0.14 6.94 32.09
N ILE A 258 0.10 6.37 30.88
CA ILE A 258 -0.29 6.98 29.61
C ILE A 258 -1.82 7.12 29.56
N ALA A 259 -2.57 6.08 29.94
CA ALA A 259 -4.02 6.11 29.96
C ALA A 259 -4.57 7.22 30.87
N ARG A 260 -3.97 7.41 32.05
CA ARG A 260 -4.32 8.49 32.98
C ARG A 260 -4.01 9.88 32.39
N LEU A 261 -2.83 10.05 31.79
CA LEU A 261 -2.42 11.31 31.18
C LEU A 261 -3.32 11.71 30.00
N MET A 262 -3.81 10.70 29.26
CA MET A 262 -4.66 10.89 28.07
C MET A 262 -6.16 10.87 28.40
N ASP A 263 -6.54 10.70 29.67
CA ASP A 263 -7.93 10.52 30.08
C ASP A 263 -8.64 9.42 29.28
N VAL A 264 -8.01 8.25 29.19
CA VAL A 264 -8.53 7.05 28.50
C VAL A 264 -8.85 5.98 29.53
N PRO A 265 -10.13 5.55 29.68
CA PRO A 265 -10.50 4.49 30.62
C PRO A 265 -9.80 3.18 30.31
N ILE A 266 -9.17 2.57 31.33
CA ILE A 266 -8.53 1.24 31.19
C ILE A 266 -9.62 0.18 31.10
N THR A 267 -9.65 -0.54 30.00
CA THR A 267 -10.61 -1.60 29.74
C THR A 267 -9.94 -2.85 29.21
N LYS A 268 -10.58 -4.02 29.39
CA LYS A 268 -10.13 -5.28 28.77
C LYS A 268 -10.58 -5.41 27.30
N ASN A 269 -11.16 -4.37 26.72
CA ASN A 269 -11.61 -4.38 25.34
C ASN A 269 -10.42 -4.40 24.37
N LYS A 270 -10.55 -5.14 23.27
CA LYS A 270 -9.54 -5.20 22.20
C LYS A 270 -9.25 -3.82 21.57
N ALA A 271 -10.21 -2.89 21.61
CA ALA A 271 -10.06 -1.52 21.12
C ALA A 271 -9.23 -0.61 22.06
N PHE A 272 -8.93 -1.02 23.29
CA PHE A 272 -8.25 -0.17 24.27
C PHE A 272 -6.92 0.40 23.74
N ASN A 273 -6.06 -0.45 23.20
CA ASN A 273 -4.77 0.00 22.67
C ASN A 273 -4.96 1.01 21.51
N ALA A 274 -5.89 0.77 20.59
CA ALA A 274 -6.17 1.70 19.49
C ALA A 274 -6.68 3.05 20.01
N ASN A 275 -7.56 3.06 21.02
CA ASN A 275 -8.07 4.26 21.66
C ASN A 275 -6.96 5.03 22.39
N LEU A 276 -6.07 4.33 23.08
CA LEU A 276 -4.92 4.93 23.76
C LEU A 276 -3.98 5.60 22.75
N ILE A 277 -3.62 4.92 21.68
CA ILE A 277 -2.74 5.46 20.65
C ILE A 277 -3.39 6.63 19.91
N SER A 278 -4.69 6.56 19.60
CA SER A 278 -5.39 7.70 18.98
C SER A 278 -5.42 8.93 19.92
N ALA A 279 -5.50 8.73 21.22
CA ALA A 279 -5.42 9.81 22.21
C ALA A 279 -4.01 10.42 22.25
N VAL A 280 -2.95 9.60 22.27
CA VAL A 280 -1.54 10.06 22.19
C VAL A 280 -1.29 10.88 20.94
N LEU A 281 -1.87 10.49 19.80
CA LEU A 281 -1.78 11.22 18.56
C LEU A 281 -2.62 12.50 18.51
N GLY A 282 -3.45 12.76 19.53
CA GLY A 282 -4.32 13.95 19.61
C GLY A 282 -5.63 13.82 18.81
N VAL A 283 -6.01 12.60 18.43
CA VAL A 283 -7.20 12.30 17.60
C VAL A 283 -8.15 11.33 18.31
N LYS A 284 -8.35 11.54 19.61
CA LYS A 284 -9.17 10.69 20.50
C LYS A 284 -10.53 10.35 19.85
N GLY A 285 -10.86 9.05 19.81
CA GLY A 285 -12.12 8.54 19.23
C GLY A 285 -12.10 8.34 17.73
N THR A 286 -11.01 8.69 17.02
CA THR A 286 -10.86 8.47 15.59
C THR A 286 -10.11 7.14 15.34
N LYS A 287 -10.57 6.36 14.38
CA LYS A 287 -9.83 5.20 13.91
C LYS A 287 -8.56 5.68 13.19
N LEU A 288 -7.40 5.13 13.54
CA LEU A 288 -6.12 5.56 12.98
C LEU A 288 -6.08 5.42 11.45
N GLU A 289 -6.61 4.32 10.93
CA GLU A 289 -6.65 4.04 9.49
C GLU A 289 -7.55 5.01 8.71
N SER A 290 -8.41 5.79 9.39
CA SER A 290 -9.21 6.85 8.77
C SER A 290 -8.55 8.23 8.80
N LEU A 291 -7.36 8.36 9.40
CA LEU A 291 -6.57 9.58 9.29
C LEU A 291 -5.96 9.68 7.89
N ARG A 292 -5.81 10.91 7.39
CA ARG A 292 -5.37 11.20 6.03
C ARG A 292 -4.06 10.49 5.68
N GLU A 293 -3.06 10.64 6.52
CA GLU A 293 -1.72 10.08 6.30
C GLU A 293 -1.72 8.57 6.38
N PHE A 294 -2.45 7.98 7.32
CA PHE A 294 -2.58 6.53 7.46
C PHE A 294 -3.35 5.92 6.29
N ASN A 295 -4.43 6.58 5.87
CA ASN A 295 -5.26 6.13 4.76
C ASN A 295 -4.51 6.18 3.43
N LYS A 296 -3.90 7.33 3.10
CA LYS A 296 -3.17 7.54 1.85
C LYS A 296 -1.91 6.70 1.73
N ALA A 297 -1.18 6.50 2.82
CA ALA A 297 0.03 5.68 2.84
C ALA A 297 -0.23 4.18 3.07
N ASN A 298 -1.49 3.77 3.27
CA ASN A 298 -1.86 2.43 3.70
C ASN A 298 -1.10 1.99 4.96
N ILE A 299 -1.09 2.86 6.00
CA ILE A 299 -0.47 2.51 7.27
C ILE A 299 -1.47 1.74 8.13
N LYS A 300 -1.09 0.53 8.53
CA LYS A 300 -1.81 -0.27 9.53
C LYS A 300 -1.07 -0.22 10.87
N PHE A 301 -1.81 -0.18 11.94
CA PHE A 301 -1.26 -0.12 13.28
C PHE A 301 -1.18 -1.50 13.93
N LYS A 302 -0.07 -1.77 14.63
CA LYS A 302 0.14 -2.96 15.44
C LYS A 302 0.82 -2.62 16.77
N THR A 303 0.32 -3.21 17.87
CA THR A 303 0.97 -3.14 19.18
C THR A 303 1.84 -4.38 19.39
N ILE A 304 3.09 -4.20 19.79
CA ILE A 304 4.03 -5.26 20.16
C ILE A 304 4.28 -5.18 21.65
N ARG A 305 4.26 -6.33 22.34
CA ARG A 305 4.59 -6.44 23.76
C ARG A 305 5.75 -7.41 23.92
N LEU A 306 6.89 -6.86 24.28
CA LEU A 306 8.12 -7.61 24.50
C LEU A 306 8.19 -8.11 25.95
N GLU A 307 8.64 -9.33 26.14
CA GLU A 307 9.10 -9.83 27.45
C GLU A 307 10.41 -9.14 27.83
N PRO A 308 10.89 -9.27 29.08
CA PRO A 308 12.16 -8.65 29.52
C PRO A 308 13.38 -9.04 28.67
N ASN A 309 13.34 -10.20 28.03
CA ASN A 309 14.39 -10.68 27.12
C ASN A 309 14.30 -10.08 25.70
N GLY A 310 13.40 -9.13 25.44
CA GLY A 310 13.23 -8.48 24.13
C GLY A 310 12.44 -9.30 23.09
N VAL A 311 11.91 -10.48 23.45
CA VAL A 311 11.14 -11.31 22.52
C VAL A 311 9.65 -11.22 22.84
N PRO A 312 8.75 -11.06 21.86
CA PRO A 312 7.31 -11.09 22.10
C PRO A 312 6.86 -12.46 22.62
N ARG A 313 5.88 -12.45 23.50
CA ARG A 313 5.29 -13.72 23.99
C ARG A 313 4.57 -14.48 22.88
N GLU A 314 3.95 -13.78 21.95
CA GLU A 314 3.12 -14.34 20.89
C GLU A 314 3.64 -13.95 19.51
N HIS A 315 3.36 -14.83 18.54
CA HIS A 315 3.55 -14.50 17.12
C HIS A 315 2.57 -13.39 16.68
N MET A 316 2.89 -12.68 15.61
CA MET A 316 2.03 -11.60 15.10
C MET A 316 1.15 -12.12 13.96
N SER A 317 -0.17 -12.08 14.17
CA SER A 317 -1.14 -12.47 13.14
C SER A 317 -1.46 -11.33 12.19
N PHE A 318 -1.73 -11.72 10.95
CA PHE A 318 -2.20 -10.81 9.90
C PHE A 318 -3.61 -11.18 9.44
N GLU A 319 -3.89 -11.12 8.16
CA GLU A 319 -5.21 -11.32 7.60
C GLU A 319 -5.60 -12.80 7.56
N GLN A 320 -6.90 -13.04 7.55
CA GLN A 320 -7.43 -14.37 7.33
C GLN A 320 -7.17 -14.79 5.89
N ILE A 321 -6.78 -16.05 5.69
CA ILE A 321 -6.50 -16.60 4.38
C ILE A 321 -7.82 -16.86 3.63
N ASP A 322 -7.90 -16.33 2.42
CA ASP A 322 -8.85 -16.75 1.40
C ASP A 322 -8.19 -17.86 0.55
N PHE A 323 -8.50 -19.11 0.86
CA PHE A 323 -7.90 -20.26 0.19
C PHE A 323 -8.26 -20.34 -1.30
N THR A 324 -9.41 -19.81 -1.71
CA THR A 324 -9.82 -19.76 -3.12
C THR A 324 -8.95 -18.80 -3.90
N ARG A 325 -8.72 -17.60 -3.36
CA ARG A 325 -7.76 -16.64 -3.92
C ARG A 325 -6.34 -17.23 -3.96
N TRP A 326 -5.93 -17.91 -2.89
CA TRP A 326 -4.57 -18.43 -2.78
C TRP A 326 -4.20 -19.42 -3.89
N VAL A 327 -5.17 -20.25 -4.33
CA VAL A 327 -4.97 -21.18 -5.46
C VAL A 327 -5.08 -20.47 -6.80
N ARG A 328 -6.03 -19.53 -6.95
CA ARG A 328 -6.33 -18.87 -8.22
C ARG A 328 -5.26 -17.85 -8.62
N ASP A 329 -4.85 -17.03 -7.66
CA ASP A 329 -4.04 -15.84 -7.93
C ASP A 329 -2.56 -16.23 -8.21
N ASP A 330 -1.89 -15.41 -9.01
CA ASP A 330 -0.44 -15.44 -9.15
C ASP A 330 0.24 -14.72 -7.98
N TRP A 331 1.57 -14.86 -7.84
CA TRP A 331 2.29 -14.34 -6.69
C TRP A 331 2.07 -12.85 -6.45
N GLU A 332 2.24 -12.03 -7.48
CA GLU A 332 2.13 -10.57 -7.38
C GLU A 332 0.68 -10.08 -7.17
N GLU A 333 -0.32 -10.95 -7.40
CA GLU A 333 -1.75 -10.71 -7.15
C GLU A 333 -2.22 -11.39 -5.86
N SER A 334 -1.34 -12.13 -5.20
CA SER A 334 -1.70 -12.89 -3.99
C SER A 334 -1.98 -11.98 -2.80
N GLN A 335 -2.91 -12.42 -1.95
CA GLN A 335 -3.28 -11.72 -0.72
C GLN A 335 -2.07 -11.42 0.18
N VAL A 336 -1.12 -12.32 0.28
CA VAL A 336 0.05 -12.16 1.15
C VAL A 336 1.05 -11.15 0.55
N TYR A 337 1.24 -11.16 -0.76
CA TYR A 337 2.06 -10.17 -1.46
C TYR A 337 1.45 -8.76 -1.29
N GLU A 338 0.17 -8.59 -1.64
CA GLU A 338 -0.54 -7.31 -1.51
C GLU A 338 -0.45 -6.74 -0.08
N ASN A 339 -0.58 -7.60 0.94
CA ASN A 339 -0.56 -7.16 2.32
C ASN A 339 0.82 -6.70 2.81
N PHE A 340 1.92 -7.24 2.29
CA PHE A 340 3.25 -6.86 2.75
C PHE A 340 3.97 -5.89 1.81
N GLU A 341 3.77 -5.98 0.50
CA GLU A 341 4.36 -5.04 -0.46
C GLU A 341 3.72 -3.66 -0.39
N TYR A 342 2.39 -3.58 -0.17
CA TYR A 342 1.68 -2.31 -0.23
C TYR A 342 1.32 -1.72 1.14
N THR A 343 1.66 -2.40 2.23
CA THR A 343 1.29 -1.94 3.58
C THR A 343 2.53 -1.53 4.38
N LYS A 344 2.48 -0.34 4.93
CA LYS A 344 3.42 0.12 5.97
C LYS A 344 2.77 -0.10 7.34
N TYR A 345 3.55 -0.51 8.32
CA TYR A 345 3.07 -0.78 9.68
C TYR A 345 3.63 0.24 10.66
N LEU A 346 2.77 0.89 11.43
CA LEU A 346 3.17 1.60 12.64
C LEU A 346 3.22 0.58 13.78
N PHE A 347 4.41 0.18 14.19
CA PHE A 347 4.62 -0.60 15.39
C PHE A 347 4.74 0.32 16.60
N VAL A 348 3.88 0.09 17.59
CA VAL A 348 3.97 0.72 18.91
C VAL A 348 4.42 -0.35 19.88
N VAL A 349 5.65 -0.21 20.38
CA VAL A 349 6.36 -1.26 21.10
C VAL A 349 6.35 -0.95 22.59
N PHE A 350 5.82 -1.89 23.34
CA PHE A 350 5.86 -1.89 24.80
C PHE A 350 6.76 -3.05 25.28
N GLN A 351 7.38 -2.89 26.44
CA GLN A 351 8.21 -3.93 27.06
C GLN A 351 7.88 -4.08 28.54
N TYR A 352 7.88 -5.32 29.01
CA TYR A 352 7.77 -5.62 30.43
C TYR A 352 9.15 -5.60 31.09
N ASP A 353 9.25 -5.07 32.30
CA ASP A 353 10.48 -5.11 33.11
C ASP A 353 10.65 -6.45 33.83
N GLU A 354 9.53 -7.08 34.16
CA GLU A 354 9.48 -8.32 34.92
C GLU A 354 8.76 -9.43 34.15
N THR A 355 9.11 -10.68 34.41
CA THR A 355 8.39 -11.84 33.86
C THR A 355 7.04 -12.02 34.57
N ALA A 356 6.08 -12.72 33.92
CA ALA A 356 4.80 -13.04 34.54
C ALA A 356 4.94 -13.95 35.77
N THR A 357 6.06 -14.67 35.91
CA THR A 357 6.38 -15.49 37.07
C THR A 357 6.81 -14.67 38.27
N GLN A 358 7.52 -13.57 38.03
CA GLN A 358 7.95 -12.60 39.05
C GLN A 358 6.79 -11.73 39.55
N ASN A 359 5.97 -11.23 38.61
CA ASN A 359 4.83 -10.37 38.92
C ASN A 359 3.64 -10.67 37.99
N LYS A 360 2.51 -11.12 38.55
CA LYS A 360 1.29 -11.43 37.78
C LYS A 360 0.57 -10.17 37.29
N ASP A 361 0.70 -9.07 38.04
CA ASP A 361 0.04 -7.79 37.75
C ASP A 361 0.98 -6.80 37.02
N ARG A 362 2.05 -7.33 36.41
CA ARG A 362 3.02 -6.53 35.67
C ARG A 362 2.39 -5.71 34.56
N GLU A 363 2.87 -4.51 34.38
CA GLU A 363 2.50 -3.61 33.28
C GLU A 363 3.65 -3.46 32.28
N PRO A 364 3.35 -3.32 30.98
CA PRO A 364 4.37 -2.98 30.02
C PRO A 364 4.55 -1.45 29.93
N TYR A 365 5.78 -1.01 29.67
CA TYR A 365 6.19 0.37 29.45
C TYR A 365 6.38 0.65 27.96
N LEU A 366 6.01 1.84 27.51
CA LEU A 366 6.24 2.26 26.12
C LEU A 366 7.75 2.35 25.86
N LYS A 367 8.24 1.48 24.97
CA LYS A 367 9.64 1.45 24.54
C LYS A 367 9.89 2.42 23.38
N GLY A 368 9.00 2.48 22.41
CA GLY A 368 9.12 3.35 21.24
C GLY A 368 8.12 3.02 20.14
N ILE A 369 8.30 3.70 19.03
CA ILE A 369 7.54 3.45 17.80
C ILE A 369 8.47 3.34 16.60
N MET A 370 8.04 2.63 15.58
CA MET A 370 8.69 2.63 14.27
C MET A 370 7.66 2.47 13.14
N LEU A 371 7.94 3.09 12.01
CA LEU A 371 7.30 2.74 10.75
C LEU A 371 8.13 1.62 10.10
N TRP A 372 7.48 0.51 9.83
CA TRP A 372 8.12 -0.66 9.27
C TRP A 372 7.38 -1.15 8.02
N ASN A 373 8.13 -1.62 7.08
CA ASN A 373 7.65 -2.38 5.94
C ASN A 373 8.49 -3.66 5.78
N MET A 374 7.88 -4.68 5.22
CA MET A 374 8.59 -5.92 4.93
C MET A 374 9.69 -5.65 3.90
N PRO A 375 10.95 -6.05 4.15
CA PRO A 375 12.01 -5.95 3.15
C PRO A 375 11.69 -6.76 1.89
N GLU A 376 11.98 -6.21 0.71
CA GLU A 376 11.70 -6.88 -0.58
C GLU A 376 12.34 -8.27 -0.65
N VAL A 377 13.55 -8.42 -0.12
CA VAL A 377 14.23 -9.73 -0.09
C VAL A 377 13.41 -10.77 0.67
N VAL A 378 12.78 -10.40 1.78
CA VAL A 378 11.93 -11.31 2.57
C VAL A 378 10.60 -11.62 1.85
N ILE A 379 10.05 -10.63 1.14
CA ILE A 379 8.84 -10.82 0.31
C ILE A 379 9.13 -11.84 -0.79
N GLU A 380 10.23 -11.68 -1.52
CA GLU A 380 10.57 -12.52 -2.68
C GLU A 380 11.14 -13.89 -2.30
N HIS A 381 11.54 -14.11 -1.04
CA HIS A 381 12.07 -15.39 -0.57
C HIS A 381 11.11 -16.04 0.43
N GLU A 382 11.14 -15.68 1.70
CA GLU A 382 10.43 -16.39 2.77
C GLU A 382 8.90 -16.34 2.64
N LEU A 383 8.34 -15.18 2.28
CA LEU A 383 6.89 -15.07 2.07
C LEU A 383 6.43 -15.77 0.80
N LYS A 384 7.20 -15.66 -0.27
CA LYS A 384 6.92 -16.34 -1.54
C LYS A 384 7.01 -17.86 -1.39
N ASP A 385 7.98 -18.34 -0.60
CA ASP A 385 8.12 -19.76 -0.28
C ASP A 385 6.92 -20.27 0.54
N LEU A 386 6.48 -19.50 1.53
CA LEU A 386 5.25 -19.78 2.28
C LEU A 386 4.05 -19.91 1.34
N TRP A 387 3.88 -18.94 0.44
CA TRP A 387 2.78 -18.92 -0.52
C TRP A 387 2.82 -20.10 -1.48
N LYS A 388 3.98 -20.37 -2.11
CA LYS A 388 4.17 -21.49 -3.05
C LYS A 388 3.90 -22.84 -2.39
N THR A 389 4.49 -23.06 -1.21
CA THR A 389 4.32 -24.31 -0.49
C THR A 389 2.87 -24.52 -0.08
N THR A 390 2.21 -23.46 0.38
CA THR A 390 0.78 -23.54 0.74
C THR A 390 -0.08 -23.80 -0.49
N LYS A 391 0.16 -23.12 -1.61
CA LYS A 391 -0.57 -23.31 -2.87
C LYS A 391 -0.44 -24.76 -3.34
N LEU A 392 0.76 -25.31 -3.32
CA LEU A 392 1.00 -26.72 -3.69
C LEU A 392 0.21 -27.69 -2.78
N ILE A 393 0.21 -27.47 -1.46
CA ILE A 393 -0.55 -28.31 -0.52
C ILE A 393 -2.07 -28.19 -0.78
N LEU A 394 -2.58 -26.98 -1.09
CA LEU A 394 -4.00 -26.80 -1.41
C LEU A 394 -4.39 -27.49 -2.71
N GLU A 395 -3.51 -27.51 -3.72
CA GLU A 395 -3.72 -28.16 -5.02
C GLU A 395 -3.62 -29.69 -4.93
N THR A 396 -2.78 -30.21 -4.02
CA THR A 396 -2.57 -31.66 -3.86
C THR A 396 -3.45 -32.30 -2.79
N GLY A 397 -4.12 -31.50 -1.98
CA GLY A 397 -4.98 -31.90 -0.87
C GLY A 397 -4.35 -31.65 0.50
N VAL A 398 -5.12 -31.05 1.40
CA VAL A 398 -4.69 -30.80 2.77
C VAL A 398 -4.89 -32.06 3.60
N GLU A 399 -3.82 -32.52 4.25
CA GLU A 399 -3.91 -33.65 5.19
C GLU A 399 -4.44 -33.17 6.53
N LEU A 400 -5.63 -33.64 6.91
CA LEU A 400 -6.25 -33.39 8.20
C LEU A 400 -6.12 -34.61 9.10
N LYS A 401 -5.49 -34.45 10.27
CA LYS A 401 -5.29 -35.53 11.26
C LYS A 401 -5.97 -35.17 12.59
N PRO A 402 -6.92 -35.98 13.09
CA PRO A 402 -7.49 -35.79 14.42
C PRO A 402 -6.38 -35.83 15.50
N VAL A 403 -6.43 -34.84 16.41
CA VAL A 403 -5.56 -34.80 17.60
C VAL A 403 -6.41 -34.56 18.84
N HIS A 404 -5.83 -34.75 20.04
CA HIS A 404 -6.58 -34.69 21.32
C HIS A 404 -7.46 -33.41 21.44
N ASN A 405 -6.98 -32.26 20.97
CA ASN A 405 -7.68 -30.99 21.10
C ASN A 405 -8.03 -30.37 19.73
N GLY A 406 -8.46 -31.18 18.74
CA GLY A 406 -8.91 -30.64 17.45
C GLY A 406 -8.35 -31.40 16.25
N VAL A 407 -7.99 -30.70 15.21
CA VAL A 407 -7.46 -31.24 13.95
C VAL A 407 -6.14 -30.54 13.62
N SER A 408 -5.08 -31.32 13.43
CA SER A 408 -3.82 -30.83 12.85
C SER A 408 -3.87 -30.90 11.33
N ASN A 409 -3.04 -30.11 10.69
CA ASN A 409 -2.91 -30.07 9.23
C ASN A 409 -1.44 -29.98 8.81
N ASN A 410 -1.16 -30.19 7.52
CA ASN A 410 0.18 -30.15 6.94
C ASN A 410 0.56 -28.78 6.35
N LEU A 411 -0.20 -27.70 6.61
CA LEU A 411 0.18 -26.34 6.19
C LEU A 411 1.47 -25.90 6.90
N PRO A 412 2.25 -24.97 6.30
CA PRO A 412 3.52 -24.51 6.86
C PRO A 412 3.39 -23.95 8.28
N GLY A 413 3.89 -24.66 9.27
CA GLY A 413 3.82 -24.31 10.70
C GLY A 413 4.98 -23.41 11.15
N THR A 414 5.05 -23.13 12.47
CA THR A 414 6.00 -22.17 13.09
C THR A 414 7.49 -22.43 12.85
N LYS A 415 7.87 -23.65 12.47
CA LYS A 415 9.25 -24.04 12.16
C LYS A 415 9.58 -23.99 10.67
N PHE A 416 8.68 -23.49 9.83
CA PHE A 416 8.80 -23.56 8.37
C PHE A 416 10.07 -22.87 7.85
N ASN A 417 10.19 -21.56 8.04
CA ASN A 417 11.36 -20.79 7.52
C ASN A 417 11.89 -19.74 8.53
N GLY A 418 11.43 -19.76 9.77
CA GLY A 418 11.87 -18.81 10.80
C GLY A 418 11.23 -17.42 10.74
N VAL A 419 10.66 -17.02 9.62
CA VAL A 419 10.04 -15.69 9.40
C VAL A 419 8.52 -15.76 9.51
N CYS A 420 7.88 -16.66 8.78
CA CYS A 420 6.43 -16.69 8.65
C CYS A 420 5.86 -18.12 8.64
N HIS A 421 4.60 -18.24 9.01
CA HIS A 421 3.89 -19.52 9.09
C HIS A 421 2.37 -19.32 8.97
N ILE A 422 1.63 -20.43 8.82
CA ILE A 422 0.17 -20.47 8.87
C ILE A 422 -0.27 -21.09 10.20
N ARG A 423 -1.30 -20.50 10.81
CA ARG A 423 -1.83 -20.96 12.09
C ARG A 423 -3.32 -20.62 12.23
N PRO A 424 -4.10 -21.47 12.95
CA PRO A 424 -5.50 -21.18 13.25
C PRO A 424 -5.71 -19.84 13.95
N LYS A 425 -6.73 -19.09 13.50
CA LYS A 425 -7.24 -17.87 14.13
C LYS A 425 -8.74 -17.73 13.90
N GLY A 426 -9.50 -18.75 14.29
CA GLY A 426 -10.94 -18.69 14.39
C GLY A 426 -11.40 -18.15 15.75
N LYS A 427 -12.67 -17.83 15.86
CA LYS A 427 -13.32 -17.48 17.14
C LYS A 427 -13.25 -18.65 18.12
N ASP A 428 -13.50 -19.85 17.60
CA ASP A 428 -13.36 -21.14 18.26
C ASP A 428 -13.09 -22.24 17.20
N GLY A 429 -13.05 -23.51 17.61
CA GLY A 429 -12.80 -24.64 16.68
C GLY A 429 -13.91 -24.87 15.64
N ASN A 430 -15.11 -24.27 15.82
CA ASN A 430 -16.25 -24.38 14.91
C ASN A 430 -16.27 -23.21 13.90
N ASP A 431 -15.44 -22.18 14.08
CA ASP A 431 -15.29 -21.08 13.13
C ASP A 431 -14.43 -21.54 11.94
N LYS A 432 -15.07 -22.28 11.02
CA LYS A 432 -14.43 -22.97 9.91
C LYS A 432 -14.53 -22.23 8.57
N VAL A 433 -13.72 -22.67 7.64
CA VAL A 433 -13.71 -22.28 6.23
C VAL A 433 -13.56 -23.56 5.38
N VAL A 434 -14.17 -23.54 4.19
CA VAL A 434 -14.07 -24.63 3.23
C VAL A 434 -12.79 -24.47 2.41
N LEU A 435 -12.03 -25.56 2.30
CA LEU A 435 -10.84 -25.66 1.44
C LEU A 435 -11.24 -25.91 -0.02
N PRO A 436 -10.33 -25.68 -1.00
CA PRO A 436 -10.60 -25.95 -2.41
C PRO A 436 -11.01 -27.41 -2.72
N ASP A 437 -10.56 -28.37 -1.93
CA ASP A 437 -10.89 -29.78 -2.04
C ASP A 437 -12.21 -30.19 -1.35
N GLY A 438 -12.94 -29.20 -0.78
CA GLY A 438 -14.22 -29.40 -0.09
C GLY A 438 -14.11 -29.77 1.39
N GLN A 439 -12.91 -30.00 1.93
CA GLN A 439 -12.72 -30.24 3.36
C GLN A 439 -12.93 -28.94 4.17
N GLU A 440 -13.23 -29.10 5.46
CA GLU A 440 -13.39 -27.96 6.37
C GLU A 440 -12.25 -27.88 7.37
N ILE A 441 -11.69 -26.68 7.54
CA ILE A 441 -10.65 -26.38 8.53
C ILE A 441 -11.03 -25.13 9.33
N THR A 442 -10.61 -25.04 10.60
CA THR A 442 -10.70 -23.79 11.36
C THR A 442 -10.02 -22.68 10.59
N LYS A 443 -10.61 -21.47 10.54
CA LYS A 443 -10.05 -20.30 9.86
C LYS A 443 -8.57 -20.14 10.17
N GLN A 444 -7.77 -19.90 9.15
CA GLN A 444 -6.32 -19.75 9.22
C GLN A 444 -5.92 -18.31 8.90
N CYS A 445 -4.83 -17.87 9.51
CA CYS A 445 -4.15 -16.63 9.15
C CYS A 445 -2.69 -16.95 8.84
N TYR A 446 -2.02 -16.08 8.12
CA TYR A 446 -0.56 -16.05 8.11
C TYR A 446 -0.04 -15.17 9.24
N TRP A 447 1.11 -15.56 9.79
CA TRP A 447 1.70 -14.98 10.98
C TRP A 447 3.19 -14.74 10.75
N LEU A 448 3.73 -13.68 11.36
CA LEU A 448 5.18 -13.52 11.51
C LEU A 448 5.63 -14.15 12.83
N ASN A 449 6.78 -14.79 12.80
CA ASN A 449 7.39 -15.41 13.96
C ASN A 449 7.81 -14.35 14.97
N ARG A 450 7.63 -14.63 16.26
CA ARG A 450 7.97 -13.69 17.33
C ARG A 450 9.47 -13.38 17.39
N GLU A 451 10.30 -14.37 17.04
CA GLU A 451 11.75 -14.20 16.94
C GLU A 451 12.13 -13.21 15.83
N TYR A 452 11.46 -13.30 14.67
CA TYR A 452 11.62 -12.34 13.59
C TYR A 452 11.12 -10.94 13.99
N ILE A 453 9.99 -10.84 14.70
CA ILE A 453 9.52 -9.58 15.25
C ILE A 453 10.53 -8.96 16.23
N ALA A 454 11.16 -9.78 17.07
CA ALA A 454 12.20 -9.32 18.00
C ALA A 454 13.38 -8.68 17.26
N GLU A 455 13.84 -9.28 16.17
CA GLU A 455 14.92 -8.70 15.35
C GLU A 455 14.51 -7.37 14.70
N ILE A 456 13.27 -7.25 14.20
CA ILE A 456 12.76 -6.00 13.62
C ILE A 456 12.82 -4.84 14.62
N VAL A 457 12.45 -5.08 15.89
CA VAL A 457 12.32 -4.01 16.90
C VAL A 457 13.52 -3.91 17.84
N LYS A 458 14.62 -4.58 17.50
CA LYS A 458 15.83 -4.67 18.35
C LYS A 458 16.51 -3.31 18.59
N GLU A 459 16.48 -2.46 17.58
CA GLU A 459 17.14 -1.15 17.61
C GLU A 459 16.32 -0.07 18.35
N LEU A 460 15.07 -0.37 18.74
CA LEU A 460 14.27 0.51 19.58
C LEU A 460 14.69 0.39 21.04
#